data_3340b25b39b30bbd1f637bdde09fcd76
#
_entry.id   3340b25b39b30bbd1f637bdde09fcd76
#
_cell.length_a   1.000
_cell.length_b   1.000
_cell.length_c   1.000
_cell.angle_alpha   90.00
_cell.angle_beta   90.00
_cell.angle_gamma   90.00
#
_symmetry.space_group_name_H-M   'P 1'
#
loop_
_entity.id
_entity.type
_entity.pdbx_description
1 polymer ?
#
loop_
_entity_poly.entity_id
_entity_poly.type
_entity_poly.pdbx_seq_one_letter_code
_entity_poly.pdbx_strand_id
1 'polypeptide(L)'
;MKSRLGIFGGAFDPVHQGHIQAARFALETLDLDAVRMIPCNVPNHKESLTASAMHRMAMLELALRDEPSITPDDCEIRRGGISYASDTVSAFAESGCWQHRIFLMGMDAFNCLPSWHDWQGFLDSCHILVLGRSGQDIDELVAAELDLERRQVTEPHELFEQSVGQVHLTRLFDVELSSTQVRSLLRENGSVSGLLNPRVFNYIEEHSLYGCKPLKQ
;
A
#
# COMPACT_ATOMS: atom_id res chain seq x y z
N MET A 1 -9.56 -22.74 -9.19
CA MET A 1 -10.06 -21.63 -8.35
C MET A 1 -9.35 -20.38 -8.84
N LYS A 2 -10.07 -19.28 -9.01
CA LYS A 2 -9.46 -17.99 -9.42
C LYS A 2 -8.69 -17.46 -8.22
N SER A 3 -7.37 -17.43 -8.26
CA SER A 3 -6.57 -16.88 -7.16
C SER A 3 -6.23 -15.41 -7.43
N ARG A 4 -6.76 -14.50 -6.60
CA ARG A 4 -6.65 -13.05 -6.73
C ARG A 4 -5.89 -12.48 -5.53
N LEU A 5 -4.75 -11.86 -5.78
CA LEU A 5 -3.91 -11.27 -4.76
C LEU A 5 -3.92 -9.74 -4.87
N GLY A 6 -4.24 -9.07 -3.78
CA GLY A 6 -3.92 -7.66 -3.59
C GLY A 6 -2.48 -7.49 -3.09
N ILE A 7 -1.74 -6.57 -3.68
CA ILE A 7 -0.38 -6.20 -3.29
C ILE A 7 -0.41 -4.73 -2.88
N PHE A 8 -0.12 -4.46 -1.63
CA PHE A 8 -0.12 -3.10 -1.10
C PHE A 8 1.25 -2.74 -0.55
N GLY A 9 2.07 -2.15 -1.41
CA GLY A 9 3.39 -1.63 -1.05
C GLY A 9 3.32 -0.27 -0.37
N GLY A 10 4.20 -0.01 0.59
CA GLY A 10 4.23 1.30 1.24
C GLY A 10 5.32 1.47 2.28
N ALA A 11 5.51 2.70 2.73
CA ALA A 11 6.43 3.01 3.81
C ALA A 11 5.95 2.46 5.16
N PHE A 12 4.64 2.57 5.44
CA PHE A 12 4.00 2.21 6.71
C PHE A 12 4.76 2.77 7.93
N ASP A 13 5.02 4.07 7.93
CA ASP A 13 5.88 4.77 8.88
C ASP A 13 5.13 5.84 9.72
N PRO A 14 4.21 5.43 10.64
CA PRO A 14 3.73 4.07 10.92
C PRO A 14 2.56 3.62 10.04
N VAL A 15 2.25 2.33 10.08
CA VAL A 15 0.96 1.83 9.61
C VAL A 15 -0.17 2.45 10.45
N HIS A 16 -1.31 2.76 9.80
CA HIS A 16 -2.46 3.39 10.44
C HIS A 16 -3.78 2.85 9.89
N GLN A 17 -4.90 3.22 10.51
CA GLN A 17 -6.23 2.71 10.14
C GLN A 17 -6.58 2.96 8.67
N GLY A 18 -6.14 4.07 8.08
CA GLY A 18 -6.36 4.33 6.65
C GLY A 18 -5.75 3.27 5.74
N HIS A 19 -4.56 2.73 6.07
CA HIS A 19 -3.97 1.63 5.31
C HIS A 19 -4.78 0.33 5.43
N ILE A 20 -5.23 0.01 6.64
CA ILE A 20 -6.01 -1.21 6.89
C ILE A 20 -7.36 -1.13 6.18
N GLN A 21 -8.03 0.02 6.25
CA GLN A 21 -9.29 0.26 5.55
C GLN A 21 -9.12 0.17 4.03
N ALA A 22 -8.01 0.68 3.47
CA ALA A 22 -7.71 0.55 2.05
C ALA A 22 -7.56 -0.92 1.62
N ALA A 23 -6.84 -1.71 2.42
CA ALA A 23 -6.67 -3.14 2.15
C ALA A 23 -7.98 -3.92 2.25
N ARG A 24 -8.83 -3.64 3.26
CA ARG A 24 -10.18 -4.23 3.41
C ARG A 24 -11.09 -3.84 2.25
N PHE A 25 -11.10 -2.56 1.89
CA PHE A 25 -11.89 -2.06 0.76
C PHE A 25 -11.53 -2.78 -0.53
N ALA A 26 -10.23 -2.94 -0.82
CA ALA A 26 -9.78 -3.68 -2.00
C ALA A 26 -10.19 -5.16 -1.95
N LEU A 27 -10.06 -5.80 -0.78
CA LEU A 27 -10.44 -7.19 -0.56
C LEU A 27 -11.91 -7.43 -0.91
N GLU A 28 -12.79 -6.55 -0.42
CA GLU A 28 -14.24 -6.63 -0.62
C GLU A 28 -14.65 -6.25 -2.05
N THR A 29 -14.13 -5.12 -2.57
CA THR A 29 -14.53 -4.57 -3.88
C THR A 29 -14.13 -5.48 -5.04
N LEU A 30 -12.97 -6.14 -4.94
CA LEU A 30 -12.42 -6.99 -6.00
C LEU A 30 -12.59 -8.49 -5.73
N ASP A 31 -13.25 -8.87 -4.64
CA ASP A 31 -13.40 -10.28 -4.22
C ASP A 31 -12.03 -11.00 -4.24
N LEU A 32 -11.05 -10.40 -3.50
CA LEU A 32 -9.69 -10.94 -3.42
C LEU A 32 -9.61 -12.08 -2.41
N ASP A 33 -8.76 -13.08 -2.69
CA ASP A 33 -8.49 -14.17 -1.75
C ASP A 33 -7.57 -13.72 -0.61
N ALA A 34 -6.66 -12.78 -0.89
CA ALA A 34 -5.73 -12.23 0.10
C ALA A 34 -5.22 -10.84 -0.30
N VAL A 35 -4.75 -10.08 0.69
CA VAL A 35 -3.93 -8.89 0.50
C VAL A 35 -2.60 -9.05 1.22
N ARG A 36 -1.48 -8.78 0.52
CA ARG A 36 -0.13 -8.69 1.10
C ARG A 36 0.22 -7.22 1.29
N MET A 37 0.46 -6.82 2.54
CA MET A 37 0.98 -5.49 2.86
C MET A 37 2.50 -5.57 3.00
N ILE A 38 3.23 -4.83 2.15
CA ILE A 38 4.67 -4.99 1.96
C ILE A 38 5.38 -3.69 2.36
N PRO A 39 6.03 -3.65 3.53
CA PRO A 39 6.80 -2.49 3.93
C PRO A 39 8.09 -2.40 3.10
N CYS A 40 8.32 -1.23 2.47
CA CYS A 40 9.54 -1.01 1.71
C CYS A 40 10.78 -1.12 2.62
N ASN A 41 11.89 -1.63 2.09
CA ASN A 41 13.18 -1.62 2.79
C ASN A 41 13.78 -0.20 2.76
N VAL A 42 14.29 0.22 1.62
CA VAL A 42 14.77 1.57 1.36
C VAL A 42 13.92 2.18 0.25
N PRO A 43 13.17 3.28 0.52
CA PRO A 43 12.34 3.90 -0.50
C PRO A 43 13.18 4.59 -1.58
N ASN A 44 12.75 4.49 -2.84
CA ASN A 44 13.48 5.06 -3.97
C ASN A 44 13.38 6.60 -4.04
N HIS A 45 12.27 7.18 -3.56
CA HIS A 45 11.92 8.59 -3.79
C HIS A 45 11.76 9.42 -2.51
N LYS A 46 12.11 8.90 -1.35
CA LYS A 46 11.89 9.61 -0.09
C LYS A 46 13.18 9.80 0.67
N GLU A 47 13.26 10.92 1.38
CA GLU A 47 14.18 11.11 2.49
C GLU A 47 14.07 9.90 3.46
N SER A 48 15.09 9.70 4.27
CA SER A 48 15.14 8.58 5.24
C SER A 48 13.84 8.45 6.02
N LEU A 49 13.30 7.24 6.09
CA LEU A 49 12.14 6.93 6.94
C LEU A 49 12.49 7.12 8.41
N THR A 50 11.49 7.47 9.23
CA THR A 50 11.72 7.77 10.65
C THR A 50 11.98 6.50 11.44
N ALA A 51 11.23 5.42 11.17
CA ALA A 51 11.44 4.12 11.80
C ALA A 51 12.17 3.15 10.87
N SER A 52 13.01 2.29 11.44
CA SER A 52 13.70 1.25 10.68
C SER A 52 12.72 0.28 10.02
N ALA A 53 13.15 -0.43 8.97
CA ALA A 53 12.35 -1.45 8.31
C ALA A 53 11.83 -2.51 9.29
N MET A 54 12.64 -2.91 10.28
CA MET A 54 12.26 -3.89 11.30
C MET A 54 11.15 -3.35 12.22
N HIS A 55 11.23 -2.10 12.67
CA HIS A 55 10.16 -1.49 13.46
C HIS A 55 8.86 -1.36 12.66
N ARG A 56 8.95 -0.99 11.37
CA ARG A 56 7.78 -0.86 10.51
C ARG A 56 7.11 -2.21 10.24
N MET A 57 7.90 -3.26 10.06
CA MET A 57 7.41 -4.62 9.93
C MET A 57 6.71 -5.09 11.22
N ALA A 58 7.33 -4.92 12.39
CA ALA A 58 6.74 -5.29 13.67
C ALA A 58 5.41 -4.55 13.93
N MET A 59 5.35 -3.25 13.63
CA MET A 59 4.09 -2.49 13.72
C MET A 59 3.02 -3.02 12.77
N LEU A 60 3.41 -3.41 11.57
CA LEU A 60 2.48 -3.97 10.58
C LEU A 60 1.93 -5.32 11.03
N GLU A 61 2.76 -6.21 11.56
CA GLU A 61 2.35 -7.49 12.15
C GLU A 61 1.35 -7.30 13.30
N LEU A 62 1.61 -6.33 14.18
CA LEU A 62 0.69 -6.00 15.28
C LEU A 62 -0.64 -5.44 14.79
N ALA A 63 -0.62 -4.60 13.75
CA ALA A 63 -1.81 -4.01 13.16
C ALA A 63 -2.73 -5.04 12.51
N LEU A 64 -2.13 -6.05 11.88
CA LEU A 64 -2.84 -7.05 11.06
C LEU A 64 -3.19 -8.35 11.81
N ARG A 65 -2.89 -8.44 13.11
CA ARG A 65 -3.10 -9.67 13.90
C ARG A 65 -4.51 -10.26 13.79
N ASP A 66 -5.51 -9.40 13.69
CA ASP A 66 -6.92 -9.79 13.66
C ASP A 66 -7.51 -9.78 12.23
N GLU A 67 -6.66 -9.71 11.20
CA GLU A 67 -7.02 -9.65 9.78
C GLU A 67 -6.72 -10.98 9.08
N PRO A 68 -7.67 -11.90 8.94
CA PRO A 68 -7.36 -13.26 8.46
C PRO A 68 -6.88 -13.30 6.99
N SER A 69 -7.36 -12.37 6.16
CA SER A 69 -7.05 -12.31 4.72
C SER A 69 -6.07 -11.20 4.33
N ILE A 70 -5.62 -10.39 5.31
CA ILE A 70 -4.63 -9.33 5.09
C ILE A 70 -3.39 -9.67 5.92
N THR A 71 -2.28 -9.90 5.27
CA THR A 71 -1.06 -10.34 5.96
C THR A 71 0.14 -9.49 5.58
N PRO A 72 1.08 -9.27 6.51
CA PRO A 72 2.33 -8.61 6.19
C PRO A 72 3.24 -9.55 5.39
N ASP A 73 4.09 -8.97 4.54
CA ASP A 73 5.11 -9.70 3.79
C ASP A 73 6.42 -8.89 3.79
N ASP A 74 7.50 -9.50 4.23
CA ASP A 74 8.82 -8.90 4.39
C ASP A 74 9.72 -9.05 3.16
N CYS A 75 9.17 -9.42 1.99
CA CYS A 75 9.96 -9.76 0.79
C CYS A 75 10.92 -8.65 0.37
N GLU A 76 10.54 -7.38 0.45
CA GLU A 76 11.42 -6.25 0.13
C GLU A 76 12.52 -6.05 1.19
N ILE A 77 12.21 -6.27 2.46
CA ILE A 77 13.19 -6.20 3.56
C ILE A 77 14.21 -7.34 3.40
N ARG A 78 13.76 -8.57 3.13
CA ARG A 78 14.64 -9.73 2.90
C ARG A 78 15.49 -9.58 1.64
N ARG A 79 14.94 -8.99 0.58
CA ARG A 79 15.68 -8.70 -0.65
C ARG A 79 16.79 -7.69 -0.39
N GLY A 80 16.56 -6.72 0.51
CA GLY A 80 17.51 -5.66 0.83
C GLY A 80 17.61 -4.60 -0.30
N GLY A 81 18.45 -3.59 -0.09
CA GLY A 81 18.65 -2.53 -1.08
C GLY A 81 17.44 -1.62 -1.25
N ILE A 82 17.37 -0.94 -2.39
CA ILE A 82 16.26 -0.06 -2.76
C ILE A 82 15.06 -0.92 -3.13
N SER A 83 13.89 -0.51 -2.66
CA SER A 83 12.61 -1.16 -2.96
C SER A 83 12.02 -0.62 -4.26
N TYR A 84 11.94 -1.47 -5.27
CA TYR A 84 11.21 -1.19 -6.50
C TYR A 84 9.95 -2.05 -6.57
N ALA A 85 8.82 -1.41 -6.84
CA ALA A 85 7.54 -2.10 -6.95
C ALA A 85 7.52 -3.09 -8.12
N SER A 86 8.19 -2.77 -9.23
CA SER A 86 8.36 -3.65 -10.38
C SER A 86 8.99 -4.99 -10.00
N ASP A 87 10.10 -4.98 -9.23
CA ASP A 87 10.74 -6.21 -8.75
C ASP A 87 9.80 -7.05 -7.88
N THR A 88 8.99 -6.36 -7.08
CA THR A 88 8.07 -7.04 -6.17
C THR A 88 6.93 -7.71 -6.91
N VAL A 89 6.26 -7.02 -7.84
CA VAL A 89 5.17 -7.64 -8.62
C VAL A 89 5.68 -8.73 -9.56
N SER A 90 6.88 -8.56 -10.13
CA SER A 90 7.53 -9.59 -10.97
C SER A 90 7.81 -10.86 -10.18
N ALA A 91 8.33 -10.75 -8.95
CA ALA A 91 8.56 -11.91 -8.09
C ALA A 91 7.25 -12.67 -7.76
N PHE A 92 6.13 -11.95 -7.52
CA PHE A 92 4.83 -12.58 -7.36
C PHE A 92 4.31 -13.21 -8.66
N ALA A 93 4.59 -12.63 -9.83
CA ALA A 93 4.24 -13.19 -11.13
C ALA A 93 5.01 -14.50 -11.39
N GLU A 94 6.32 -14.50 -11.17
CA GLU A 94 7.20 -15.67 -11.33
C GLU A 94 6.86 -16.83 -10.40
N SER A 95 6.31 -16.54 -9.21
CA SER A 95 5.91 -17.59 -8.27
C SER A 95 4.84 -18.52 -8.82
N GLY A 96 4.05 -18.06 -9.79
CA GLY A 96 2.94 -18.80 -10.39
C GLY A 96 1.78 -19.13 -9.44
N CYS A 97 1.83 -18.65 -8.19
CA CYS A 97 0.83 -18.97 -7.16
C CYS A 97 -0.50 -18.22 -7.36
N TRP A 98 -0.48 -17.10 -8.06
CA TRP A 98 -1.62 -16.20 -8.19
C TRP A 98 -1.96 -15.93 -9.66
N GLN A 99 -3.21 -16.15 -10.01
CA GLN A 99 -3.70 -15.92 -11.39
C GLN A 99 -3.77 -14.43 -11.69
N HIS A 100 -4.31 -13.64 -10.75
CA HIS A 100 -4.41 -12.19 -10.88
C HIS A 100 -3.71 -11.51 -9.69
N ARG A 101 -2.92 -10.52 -9.98
CA ARG A 101 -2.18 -9.69 -9.04
C ARG A 101 -2.63 -8.25 -9.22
N ILE A 102 -3.10 -7.62 -8.17
CA ILE A 102 -3.65 -6.28 -8.20
C ILE A 102 -2.82 -5.40 -7.24
N PHE A 103 -2.13 -4.42 -7.79
CA PHE A 103 -1.38 -3.46 -6.98
C PHE A 103 -2.30 -2.33 -6.53
N LEU A 104 -2.33 -2.07 -5.21
CA LEU A 104 -3.13 -1.03 -4.59
C LEU A 104 -2.28 0.22 -4.43
N MET A 105 -2.75 1.37 -4.94
CA MET A 105 -2.07 2.65 -4.75
C MET A 105 -3.05 3.81 -4.68
N GLY A 106 -2.63 4.91 -4.03
CA GLY A 106 -3.37 6.17 -4.06
C GLY A 106 -3.14 6.95 -5.36
N MET A 107 -3.99 7.93 -5.62
CA MET A 107 -3.94 8.79 -6.81
C MET A 107 -2.58 9.49 -6.98
N ASP A 108 -2.01 10.01 -5.89
CA ASP A 108 -0.72 10.71 -5.95
C ASP A 108 0.41 9.78 -6.45
N ALA A 109 0.40 8.51 -6.00
CA ALA A 109 1.36 7.51 -6.44
C ALA A 109 1.11 7.12 -7.91
N PHE A 110 -0.15 7.03 -8.32
CA PHE A 110 -0.54 6.73 -9.69
C PHE A 110 -0.10 7.84 -10.66
N ASN A 111 -0.30 9.10 -10.31
CA ASN A 111 0.17 10.23 -11.10
C ASN A 111 1.71 10.33 -11.20
N CYS A 112 2.43 9.65 -10.30
CA CYS A 112 3.90 9.53 -10.39
C CYS A 112 4.38 8.25 -11.08
N LEU A 113 3.48 7.33 -11.48
CA LEU A 113 3.83 6.01 -11.99
C LEU A 113 4.82 6.04 -13.18
N PRO A 114 4.71 6.94 -14.18
CA PRO A 114 5.68 7.01 -15.27
C PRO A 114 7.12 7.33 -14.84
N SER A 115 7.30 7.85 -13.63
CA SER A 115 8.64 8.09 -13.05
C SER A 115 9.21 6.88 -12.29
N TRP A 116 8.43 5.81 -12.12
CA TRP A 116 8.87 4.64 -11.39
C TRP A 116 9.86 3.81 -12.20
N HIS A 117 10.77 3.14 -11.50
CA HIS A 117 11.69 2.19 -12.11
C HIS A 117 10.90 1.08 -12.80
N ASP A 118 11.19 0.88 -14.09
CA ASP A 118 10.56 -0.15 -14.94
C ASP A 118 9.01 -0.19 -14.82
N TRP A 119 8.38 0.98 -14.98
CA TRP A 119 6.92 1.09 -14.86
C TRP A 119 6.18 0.28 -15.94
N GLN A 120 6.76 0.08 -17.13
CA GLN A 120 6.20 -0.77 -18.18
C GLN A 120 6.17 -2.23 -17.72
N GLY A 121 7.28 -2.76 -17.23
CA GLY A 121 7.35 -4.11 -16.68
C GLY A 121 6.46 -4.30 -15.46
N PHE A 122 6.25 -3.24 -14.68
CA PHE A 122 5.27 -3.24 -13.58
C PHE A 122 3.85 -3.48 -14.11
N LEU A 123 3.40 -2.75 -15.17
CA LEU A 123 2.09 -2.94 -15.78
C LEU A 123 1.93 -4.30 -16.47
N ASP A 124 3.02 -4.85 -16.98
CA ASP A 124 3.02 -6.19 -17.60
C ASP A 124 2.98 -7.32 -16.55
N SER A 125 3.04 -6.99 -15.26
CA SER A 125 3.08 -7.96 -14.16
C SER A 125 1.83 -7.95 -13.27
N CYS A 126 1.04 -6.88 -13.29
CA CYS A 126 -0.15 -6.75 -12.43
C CYS A 126 -1.23 -5.85 -13.03
N HIS A 127 -2.42 -5.89 -12.43
CA HIS A 127 -3.43 -4.85 -12.58
C HIS A 127 -3.22 -3.77 -11.52
N ILE A 128 -3.89 -2.62 -11.65
CA ILE A 128 -3.85 -1.55 -10.65
C ILE A 128 -5.25 -1.24 -10.15
N LEU A 129 -5.39 -1.16 -8.83
CA LEU A 129 -6.50 -0.49 -8.17
C LEU A 129 -6.03 0.87 -7.67
N VAL A 130 -6.56 1.95 -8.27
CA VAL A 130 -6.29 3.31 -7.83
C VAL A 130 -7.36 3.74 -6.83
N LEU A 131 -6.93 4.04 -5.62
CA LEU A 131 -7.77 4.58 -4.55
C LEU A 131 -7.76 6.10 -4.65
N GLY A 132 -8.73 6.64 -5.38
CA GLY A 132 -8.93 8.07 -5.56
C GLY A 132 -9.76 8.69 -4.44
N ARG A 133 -9.45 9.93 -4.09
CA ARG A 133 -10.26 10.76 -3.20
C ARG A 133 -11.11 11.71 -4.02
N SER A 134 -12.20 12.20 -3.42
CA SER A 134 -13.00 13.27 -4.03
C SER A 134 -12.12 14.49 -4.35
N GLY A 135 -12.20 15.00 -5.58
CA GLY A 135 -11.43 16.15 -6.04
C GLY A 135 -10.00 15.88 -6.50
N GLN A 136 -9.55 14.61 -6.51
CA GLN A 136 -8.29 14.23 -7.15
C GLN A 136 -8.57 13.64 -8.53
N ASP A 137 -7.90 14.19 -9.54
CA ASP A 137 -8.00 13.70 -10.91
C ASP A 137 -6.66 13.15 -11.40
N ILE A 138 -6.74 12.32 -12.43
CA ILE A 138 -5.55 11.82 -13.11
C ILE A 138 -4.97 12.95 -13.94
N ASP A 139 -3.66 13.12 -13.89
CA ASP A 139 -2.94 14.02 -14.77
C ASP A 139 -3.11 13.56 -16.23
N GLU A 140 -3.49 14.48 -17.12
CA GLU A 140 -3.75 14.18 -18.54
C GLU A 140 -2.51 13.62 -19.26
N LEU A 141 -1.31 14.07 -18.90
CA LEU A 141 -0.07 13.56 -19.48
C LEU A 141 0.20 12.13 -19.01
N VAL A 142 -0.07 11.85 -17.73
CA VAL A 142 0.03 10.49 -17.18
C VAL A 142 -0.99 9.57 -17.82
N ALA A 143 -2.23 10.04 -18.00
CA ALA A 143 -3.27 9.28 -18.68
C ALA A 143 -2.87 8.87 -20.09
N ALA A 144 -2.28 9.81 -20.84
CA ALA A 144 -1.80 9.56 -22.20
C ALA A 144 -0.59 8.61 -22.22
N GLU A 145 0.39 8.80 -21.33
CA GLU A 145 1.60 7.98 -21.27
C GLU A 145 1.30 6.53 -20.88
N LEU A 146 0.34 6.32 -19.98
CA LEU A 146 -0.11 4.99 -19.55
C LEU A 146 -1.11 4.34 -20.51
N ASP A 147 -1.52 5.01 -21.60
CA ASP A 147 -2.58 4.53 -22.52
C ASP A 147 -3.86 4.15 -21.76
N LEU A 148 -4.32 5.06 -20.88
CA LEU A 148 -5.45 4.78 -19.99
C LEU A 148 -6.76 4.56 -20.75
N GLU A 149 -6.94 5.18 -21.91
CA GLU A 149 -8.12 4.95 -22.75
C GLU A 149 -8.33 3.46 -23.05
N ARG A 150 -7.22 2.71 -23.20
CA ARG A 150 -7.23 1.28 -23.46
C ARG A 150 -7.21 0.42 -22.19
N ARG A 151 -6.57 0.91 -21.12
CA ARG A 151 -6.31 0.12 -19.91
C ARG A 151 -7.36 0.32 -18.81
N GLN A 152 -8.04 1.46 -18.80
CA GLN A 152 -9.00 1.75 -17.75
C GLN A 152 -10.27 0.97 -17.94
N VAL A 153 -10.70 0.32 -16.86
CA VAL A 153 -11.98 -0.39 -16.77
C VAL A 153 -12.92 0.35 -15.81
N THR A 154 -14.22 0.29 -16.10
CA THR A 154 -15.24 0.98 -15.30
C THR A 154 -15.66 0.13 -14.11
N GLU A 155 -15.94 -1.15 -14.36
CA GLU A 155 -16.41 -2.06 -13.32
C GLU A 155 -15.25 -2.90 -12.74
N PRO A 156 -15.20 -3.11 -11.42
CA PRO A 156 -14.12 -3.86 -10.77
C PRO A 156 -13.86 -5.25 -11.35
N HIS A 157 -14.91 -5.94 -11.78
CA HIS A 157 -14.79 -7.30 -12.31
C HIS A 157 -14.10 -7.38 -13.69
N GLU A 158 -14.15 -6.30 -14.47
CA GLU A 158 -13.52 -6.21 -15.80
C GLU A 158 -11.98 -6.30 -15.71
N LEU A 159 -11.38 -5.98 -14.55
CA LEU A 159 -9.94 -6.19 -14.31
C LEU A 159 -9.50 -7.63 -14.65
N PHE A 160 -10.37 -8.60 -14.43
CA PHE A 160 -10.06 -10.02 -14.55
C PHE A 160 -10.35 -10.62 -15.94
N GLU A 161 -10.80 -9.80 -16.89
CA GLU A 161 -10.98 -10.20 -18.28
C GLU A 161 -9.66 -10.29 -19.04
N GLN A 162 -8.65 -9.56 -18.57
CA GLN A 162 -7.28 -9.64 -19.05
C GLN A 162 -6.37 -10.27 -17.98
N SER A 163 -5.18 -10.68 -18.40
CA SER A 163 -4.21 -11.30 -17.48
C SER A 163 -3.56 -10.28 -16.57
N VAL A 164 -3.22 -9.08 -17.09
CA VAL A 164 -2.49 -7.99 -16.45
C VAL A 164 -2.78 -6.65 -17.13
N GLY A 165 -2.30 -5.56 -16.59
CA GLY A 165 -2.19 -4.26 -17.24
C GLY A 165 -3.48 -3.44 -17.28
N GLN A 166 -4.57 -3.89 -16.64
CA GLN A 166 -5.80 -3.11 -16.51
C GLN A 166 -5.75 -2.22 -15.27
N VAL A 167 -6.44 -1.09 -15.33
CA VAL A 167 -6.52 -0.08 -14.25
C VAL A 167 -7.98 0.16 -13.89
N HIS A 168 -8.33 -0.08 -12.64
CA HIS A 168 -9.61 0.36 -12.09
C HIS A 168 -9.40 1.53 -11.14
N LEU A 169 -10.09 2.64 -11.40
CA LEU A 169 -10.09 3.80 -10.54
C LEU A 169 -11.38 3.85 -9.74
N THR A 170 -11.28 3.78 -8.42
CA THR A 170 -12.42 3.99 -7.54
C THR A 170 -12.36 5.37 -6.88
N ARG A 171 -13.51 6.02 -6.75
CA ARG A 171 -13.71 7.25 -5.97
C ARG A 171 -14.53 7.01 -4.70
N LEU A 172 -14.79 5.74 -4.39
CA LEU A 172 -15.60 5.33 -3.24
C LEU A 172 -14.78 5.20 -1.94
N PHE A 173 -13.45 5.34 -2.04
CA PHE A 173 -12.55 5.27 -0.90
C PHE A 173 -12.12 6.66 -0.47
N ASP A 174 -12.82 7.24 0.52
CA ASP A 174 -12.54 8.59 1.03
C ASP A 174 -12.03 8.52 2.48
N VAL A 175 -10.74 8.22 2.63
CA VAL A 175 -10.08 8.19 3.95
C VAL A 175 -8.93 9.18 3.98
N GLU A 176 -9.15 10.30 4.67
CA GLU A 176 -8.14 11.35 4.87
C GLU A 176 -7.27 11.06 6.09
N LEU A 177 -6.33 10.14 5.97
CA LEU A 177 -5.35 9.84 7.01
C LEU A 177 -3.98 9.59 6.40
N SER A 178 -2.95 10.22 6.95
CA SER A 178 -1.56 10.03 6.51
C SER A 178 -0.63 9.71 7.66
N SER A 179 0.44 8.96 7.39
CA SER A 179 1.50 8.71 8.37
C SER A 179 2.14 10.01 8.87
N THR A 180 2.19 11.04 8.05
CA THR A 180 2.72 12.36 8.45
C THR A 180 1.85 13.01 9.52
N GLN A 181 0.53 13.00 9.37
CA GLN A 181 -0.40 13.49 10.41
C GLN A 181 -0.25 12.69 11.71
N VAL A 182 -0.18 11.36 11.62
CA VAL A 182 0.02 10.50 12.79
C VAL A 182 1.32 10.81 13.51
N ARG A 183 2.43 10.97 12.78
CA ARG A 183 3.73 11.35 13.39
C ARG A 183 3.71 12.72 14.03
N SER A 184 2.96 13.68 13.48
CA SER A 184 2.80 15.01 14.09
C SER A 184 2.07 14.91 15.42
N LEU A 185 0.93 14.21 15.44
CA LEU A 185 0.16 13.99 16.67
C LEU A 185 1.00 13.28 17.75
N LEU A 186 1.76 12.24 17.39
CA LEU A 186 2.63 11.53 18.34
C LEU A 186 3.68 12.46 18.97
N ARG A 187 4.32 13.33 18.18
CA ARG A 187 5.32 14.32 18.68
C ARG A 187 4.72 15.34 19.62
N GLU A 188 3.49 15.74 19.36
CA GLU A 188 2.75 16.74 20.14
C GLU A 188 2.00 16.13 21.33
N ASN A 189 2.13 14.82 21.57
CA ASN A 189 1.36 14.05 22.55
C ASN A 189 -0.17 14.21 22.35
N GLY A 190 -0.59 14.39 21.09
CA GLY A 190 -1.99 14.45 20.68
C GLY A 190 -2.63 13.06 20.66
N SER A 191 -3.96 13.02 20.66
CA SER A 191 -4.69 11.76 20.61
C SER A 191 -4.55 11.09 19.23
N VAL A 192 -4.14 9.83 19.22
CA VAL A 192 -4.11 8.95 18.04
C VAL A 192 -5.18 7.84 18.12
N SER A 193 -6.12 7.99 19.06
CA SER A 193 -7.26 7.07 19.22
C SER A 193 -8.09 7.02 17.93
N GLY A 194 -8.40 5.82 17.46
CA GLY A 194 -9.10 5.61 16.18
C GLY A 194 -8.23 5.78 14.94
N LEU A 195 -7.01 6.33 15.05
CA LEU A 195 -6.07 6.48 13.94
C LEU A 195 -5.06 5.33 13.90
N LEU A 196 -4.62 4.85 15.06
CA LEU A 196 -3.71 3.72 15.22
C LEU A 196 -4.42 2.53 15.90
N ASN A 197 -3.97 1.32 15.54
CA ASN A 197 -4.28 0.15 16.35
C ASN A 197 -3.63 0.30 17.73
N PRO A 198 -4.34 0.01 18.84
CA PRO A 198 -3.78 0.13 20.19
C PRO A 198 -2.47 -0.63 20.40
N ARG A 199 -2.30 -1.82 19.78
CA ARG A 199 -1.06 -2.59 19.86
C ARG A 199 0.10 -1.85 19.17
N VAL A 200 -0.17 -1.16 18.06
CA VAL A 200 0.84 -0.34 17.35
C VAL A 200 1.22 0.87 18.20
N PHE A 201 0.25 1.53 18.83
CA PHE A 201 0.52 2.67 19.72
C PHE A 201 1.40 2.25 20.90
N ASN A 202 1.05 1.15 21.59
CA ASN A 202 1.85 0.62 22.70
C ASN A 202 3.30 0.30 22.27
N TYR A 203 3.47 -0.30 21.08
CA TYR A 203 4.80 -0.58 20.51
C TYR A 203 5.60 0.72 20.27
N ILE A 204 4.94 1.76 19.73
CA ILE A 204 5.56 3.07 19.49
C ILE A 204 6.05 3.70 20.82
N GLU A 205 5.25 3.63 21.88
CA GLU A 205 5.62 4.14 23.22
C GLU A 205 6.78 3.32 23.81
N GLU A 206 6.70 1.99 23.77
CA GLU A 206 7.74 1.09 24.31
C GLU A 206 9.11 1.34 23.66
N HIS A 207 9.12 1.59 22.35
CA HIS A 207 10.36 1.83 21.61
C HIS A 207 10.70 3.31 21.41
N SER A 208 9.95 4.22 22.04
CA SER A 208 10.14 5.69 21.93
C SER A 208 10.23 6.19 20.48
N LEU A 209 9.43 5.61 19.57
CA LEU A 209 9.42 5.98 18.17
C LEU A 209 8.69 7.31 17.94
N TYR A 210 9.02 7.99 16.85
CA TYR A 210 8.37 9.22 16.37
C TYR A 210 8.37 10.38 17.37
N GLY A 211 9.27 10.36 18.38
CA GLY A 211 9.31 11.36 19.43
C GLY A 211 8.22 11.22 20.50
N CYS A 212 7.47 10.12 20.47
CA CYS A 212 6.53 9.76 21.52
C CYS A 212 7.30 9.58 22.85
N LYS A 213 6.83 10.26 23.89
CA LYS A 213 7.41 10.11 25.23
C LYS A 213 6.69 8.96 25.94
N PRO A 214 7.42 8.02 26.56
CA PRO A 214 6.78 6.98 27.35
C PRO A 214 5.93 7.62 28.45
N LEU A 215 4.74 7.09 28.67
CA LEU A 215 3.91 7.49 29.82
C LEU A 215 4.76 7.27 31.08
N LYS A 216 4.98 8.34 31.84
CA LYS A 216 5.60 8.23 33.17
C LYS A 216 4.70 7.33 34.02
N GLN A 217 5.24 6.18 34.40
CA GLN A 217 4.63 5.30 35.40
C GLN A 217 4.45 6.03 36.72
#